data_3ae030a9b068cd7eaa6e83e699f6b5e8
#
_entry.id   3ae030a9b068cd7eaa6e83e699f6b5e8
#
_cell.length_a   1.000
_cell.length_b   1.000
_cell.length_c   1.000
_cell.angle_alpha   90.00
_cell.angle_beta   90.00
_cell.angle_gamma   90.00
#
_symmetry.space_group_name_H-M   'P 1'
#
loop_
_entity.id
_entity.type
_entity.pdbx_description
1 polymer ?
#
loop_
_entity_poly.entity_id
_entity_poly.type
_entity_poly.pdbx_seq_one_letter_code
_entity_poly.pdbx_strand_id
1 'polypeptide(L)'
;MKYEVAYISASGNTEKLAHGIADALPEKDTFVTDLSCEELTDVADVYLIGFGMKHHAIPLKIMEILEELEGKTIMFFVTASIEPTEEHIEETERRLEPFLPDDCDYKGLYLCVGQVSDETIDKVKTMLEHNPENEQAIAAMEHCKQTFGRPNQADIKNAQDFFLKHLELN
;
A
#
# COMPACT_ATOMS: atom_id res chain seq x y z
N MET A 1 0.54 14.91 -18.59
CA MET A 1 0.85 13.60 -17.99
C MET A 1 -0.32 13.25 -17.10
N LYS A 2 -0.91 12.09 -17.31
CA LYS A 2 -2.07 11.61 -16.55
C LYS A 2 -1.63 10.56 -15.56
N TYR A 3 -2.23 10.57 -14.39
CA TYR A 3 -1.93 9.70 -13.25
C TYR A 3 -3.11 8.84 -12.90
N GLU A 4 -2.88 7.59 -12.58
CA GLU A 4 -3.89 6.71 -11.99
C GLU A 4 -3.38 6.14 -10.67
N VAL A 5 -4.10 6.41 -9.59
CA VAL A 5 -3.85 5.86 -8.26
C VAL A 5 -4.82 4.71 -8.07
N ALA A 6 -4.35 3.50 -8.35
CA ALA A 6 -5.16 2.29 -8.29
C ALA A 6 -4.84 1.48 -7.04
N TYR A 7 -5.84 0.93 -6.35
CA TYR A 7 -5.62 0.22 -5.11
C TYR A 7 -6.56 -0.96 -4.87
N ILE A 8 -6.09 -1.89 -4.04
CA ILE A 8 -6.92 -2.91 -3.38
C ILE A 8 -6.77 -2.71 -1.87
N SER A 9 -7.90 -2.53 -1.17
CA SER A 9 -7.91 -2.31 0.27
C SER A 9 -8.92 -3.21 0.97
N ALA A 10 -8.44 -4.08 1.88
CA ALA A 10 -9.30 -4.95 2.68
C ALA A 10 -9.78 -4.30 3.98
N SER A 11 -8.95 -3.43 4.57
CA SER A 11 -9.20 -2.81 5.89
C SER A 11 -9.30 -1.28 5.84
N GLY A 12 -9.23 -0.67 4.65
CA GLY A 12 -9.28 0.78 4.47
C GLY A 12 -7.91 1.48 4.59
N ASN A 13 -6.85 0.81 5.00
CA ASN A 13 -5.53 1.42 5.13
C ASN A 13 -4.97 1.89 3.79
N THR A 14 -4.96 1.00 2.81
CA THR A 14 -4.46 1.29 1.46
C THR A 14 -5.32 2.33 0.75
N GLU A 15 -6.65 2.25 0.89
CA GLU A 15 -7.60 3.24 0.38
C GLU A 15 -7.30 4.64 0.93
N LYS A 16 -7.14 4.76 2.26
CA LYS A 16 -6.80 6.03 2.91
C LYS A 16 -5.49 6.62 2.38
N LEU A 17 -4.48 5.76 2.17
CA LEU A 17 -3.19 6.17 1.63
C LEU A 17 -3.32 6.58 0.16
N ALA A 18 -4.10 5.84 -0.65
CA ALA A 18 -4.35 6.13 -2.06
C ALA A 18 -4.97 7.52 -2.26
N HIS A 19 -6.04 7.82 -1.51
CA HIS A 19 -6.67 9.14 -1.56
C HIS A 19 -5.70 10.24 -1.11
N GLY A 20 -4.94 10.01 -0.03
CA GLY A 20 -3.94 10.97 0.42
C GLY A 20 -2.85 11.25 -0.63
N ILE A 21 -2.39 10.24 -1.36
CA ILE A 21 -1.43 10.41 -2.46
C ILE A 21 -2.06 11.18 -3.61
N ALA A 22 -3.29 10.83 -4.01
CA ALA A 22 -4.02 11.48 -5.09
C ALA A 22 -4.24 12.99 -4.83
N ASP A 23 -4.50 13.37 -3.58
CA ASP A 23 -4.69 14.78 -3.18
C ASP A 23 -3.45 15.67 -3.44
N ALA A 24 -2.25 15.06 -3.56
CA ALA A 24 -1.02 15.80 -3.86
C ALA A 24 -0.70 15.87 -5.36
N LEU A 25 -1.40 15.11 -6.19
CA LEU A 25 -1.22 15.08 -7.64
C LEU A 25 -2.13 16.11 -8.34
N PRO A 26 -1.86 16.47 -9.62
CA PRO A 26 -2.69 17.40 -10.37
C PRO A 26 -4.13 16.91 -10.53
N GLU A 27 -5.10 17.52 -9.86
CA GLU A 27 -6.51 17.10 -9.77
C GLU A 27 -7.16 16.77 -11.12
N LYS A 28 -6.89 17.60 -12.15
CA LYS A 28 -7.48 17.42 -13.49
C LYS A 28 -6.94 16.22 -14.27
N ASP A 29 -5.79 15.72 -13.87
CA ASP A 29 -5.05 14.68 -14.57
C ASP A 29 -4.92 13.40 -13.73
N THR A 30 -5.58 13.34 -12.57
CA THR A 30 -5.49 12.22 -11.63
C THR A 30 -6.81 11.46 -11.53
N PHE A 31 -6.73 10.14 -11.67
CA PHE A 31 -7.82 9.20 -11.48
C PHE A 31 -7.54 8.37 -10.23
N VAL A 32 -8.59 7.99 -9.50
CA VAL A 32 -8.50 7.08 -8.35
C VAL A 32 -9.40 5.90 -8.62
N THR A 33 -8.84 4.68 -8.59
CA THR A 33 -9.51 3.45 -9.00
C THR A 33 -9.44 2.40 -7.90
N ASP A 34 -10.61 1.94 -7.43
CA ASP A 34 -10.70 0.78 -6.54
C ASP A 34 -10.78 -0.52 -7.37
N LEU A 35 -9.67 -1.22 -7.45
CA LEU A 35 -9.52 -2.45 -8.23
C LEU A 35 -10.36 -3.64 -7.70
N SER A 36 -11.01 -3.49 -6.55
CA SER A 36 -11.96 -4.50 -6.05
C SER A 36 -13.29 -4.49 -6.82
N CYS A 37 -13.63 -3.37 -7.46
CA CYS A 37 -14.88 -3.18 -8.18
C CYS A 37 -14.74 -2.47 -9.53
N GLU A 38 -13.56 -1.96 -9.86
CA GLU A 38 -13.29 -1.22 -11.09
C GLU A 38 -12.06 -1.81 -11.81
N GLU A 39 -11.92 -1.50 -13.10
CA GLU A 39 -10.75 -1.85 -13.91
C GLU A 39 -9.87 -0.62 -14.10
N LEU A 40 -8.57 -0.84 -14.37
CA LEU A 40 -7.65 0.23 -14.75
C LEU A 40 -8.14 0.96 -16.00
N THR A 41 -7.86 2.25 -16.05
CA THR A 41 -8.00 3.00 -17.29
C THR A 41 -6.75 2.78 -18.15
N ASP A 42 -6.89 2.84 -19.46
CA ASP A 42 -5.77 2.78 -20.41
C ASP A 42 -5.17 4.16 -20.74
N VAL A 43 -5.74 5.23 -20.14
CA VAL A 43 -5.44 6.61 -20.51
C VAL A 43 -4.32 7.25 -19.68
N ALA A 44 -3.90 6.63 -18.59
CA ALA A 44 -2.84 7.16 -17.74
C ALA A 44 -1.45 6.88 -18.33
N ASP A 45 -0.52 7.77 -18.02
CA ASP A 45 0.91 7.64 -18.34
C ASP A 45 1.68 7.03 -17.16
N VAL A 46 1.21 7.33 -15.95
CA VAL A 46 1.81 6.94 -14.66
C VAL A 46 0.78 6.22 -13.81
N TYR A 47 1.13 5.03 -13.35
CA TYR A 47 0.32 4.20 -12.47
C TYR A 47 0.97 4.09 -11.10
N LEU A 48 0.26 4.58 -10.07
CA LEU A 48 0.60 4.38 -8.68
C LEU A 48 -0.30 3.27 -8.13
N ILE A 49 0.28 2.10 -7.90
CA ILE A 49 -0.48 0.89 -7.58
C ILE A 49 -0.32 0.54 -6.10
N GLY A 50 -1.44 0.44 -5.39
CA GLY A 50 -1.49 0.21 -3.96
C GLY A 50 -2.14 -1.10 -3.53
N PHE A 51 -1.55 -1.76 -2.53
CA PHE A 51 -2.14 -2.94 -1.90
C PHE A 51 -1.71 -3.10 -0.46
N GLY A 52 -2.52 -3.81 0.32
CA GLY A 52 -2.15 -4.25 1.65
C GLY A 52 -1.39 -5.58 1.59
N MET A 53 -0.25 -5.65 2.26
CA MET A 53 0.52 -6.89 2.35
C MET A 53 -0.01 -7.75 3.49
N LYS A 54 -0.52 -8.92 3.15
CA LYS A 54 -0.94 -9.94 4.10
C LYS A 54 -0.09 -11.20 3.89
N HIS A 55 0.62 -11.63 4.94
CA HIS A 55 1.51 -12.79 4.88
C HIS A 55 2.56 -12.72 3.76
N HIS A 56 3.11 -11.54 3.50
CA HIS A 56 4.08 -11.28 2.43
C HIS A 56 3.60 -11.64 1.01
N ALA A 57 2.29 -11.74 0.81
CA ALA A 57 1.70 -12.07 -0.48
C ALA A 57 1.28 -10.82 -1.25
N ILE A 58 1.59 -10.82 -2.55
CA ILE A 58 1.06 -9.85 -3.51
C ILE A 58 -0.32 -10.33 -3.97
N PRO A 59 -1.36 -9.50 -3.96
CA PRO A 59 -2.67 -9.89 -4.48
C PRO A 59 -2.62 -10.29 -5.96
N LEU A 60 -3.31 -11.38 -6.32
CA LEU A 60 -3.34 -11.88 -7.70
C LEU A 60 -3.76 -10.82 -8.71
N LYS A 61 -4.78 -10.02 -8.38
CA LYS A 61 -5.23 -8.92 -9.26
C LYS A 61 -4.11 -7.90 -9.57
N ILE A 62 -3.19 -7.66 -8.62
CA ILE A 62 -2.04 -6.77 -8.86
C ILE A 62 -1.11 -7.40 -9.90
N MET A 63 -0.82 -8.70 -9.79
CA MET A 63 0.02 -9.39 -10.77
C MET A 63 -0.61 -9.35 -12.17
N GLU A 64 -1.92 -9.57 -12.27
CA GLU A 64 -2.67 -9.55 -13.54
C GLU A 64 -2.63 -8.18 -14.22
N ILE A 65 -2.88 -7.09 -13.48
CA ILE A 65 -2.91 -5.75 -14.07
C ILE A 65 -1.51 -5.27 -14.52
N LEU A 66 -0.44 -5.76 -13.90
CA LEU A 66 0.92 -5.37 -14.29
C LEU A 66 1.25 -5.80 -15.73
N GLU A 67 0.70 -6.91 -16.19
CA GLU A 67 0.90 -7.39 -17.57
C GLU A 67 0.31 -6.42 -18.63
N GLU A 68 -0.63 -5.55 -18.22
CA GLU A 68 -1.28 -4.57 -19.11
C GLU A 68 -0.53 -3.22 -19.18
N LEU A 69 0.51 -3.03 -18.35
CA LEU A 69 1.21 -1.75 -18.17
C LEU A 69 2.53 -1.63 -18.92
N GLU A 70 2.62 -2.29 -20.08
CA GLU A 70 3.76 -2.20 -20.99
C GLU A 70 4.04 -0.74 -21.40
N GLY A 71 5.29 -0.29 -21.31
CA GLY A 71 5.71 1.08 -21.67
C GLY A 71 5.23 2.18 -20.71
N LYS A 72 4.64 1.84 -19.57
CA LYS A 72 4.13 2.81 -18.60
C LYS A 72 5.12 3.08 -17.48
N THR A 73 4.94 4.22 -16.81
CA THR A 73 5.63 4.49 -15.54
C THR A 73 4.86 3.85 -14.39
N ILE A 74 5.55 3.06 -13.56
CA ILE A 74 4.94 2.32 -12.45
C ILE A 74 5.62 2.67 -11.14
N MET A 75 4.82 2.92 -10.11
CA MET A 75 5.24 3.04 -8.71
C MET A 75 4.29 2.26 -7.81
N PHE A 76 4.80 1.83 -6.66
CA PHE A 76 3.96 1.13 -5.68
C PHE A 76 3.85 1.88 -4.35
N PHE A 77 2.70 1.73 -3.71
CA PHE A 77 2.51 2.04 -2.30
C PHE A 77 1.89 0.83 -1.59
N VAL A 78 2.58 0.35 -0.57
CA VAL A 78 2.18 -0.88 0.12
C VAL A 78 1.93 -0.59 1.59
N THR A 79 0.83 -1.10 2.13
CA THR A 79 0.53 -1.00 3.55
C THR A 79 0.78 -2.35 4.24
N ALA A 80 1.47 -2.32 5.37
CA ALA A 80 1.71 -3.48 6.20
C ALA A 80 1.61 -3.09 7.68
N SER A 81 1.26 -4.02 8.55
CA SER A 81 1.20 -3.74 10.00
C SER A 81 2.56 -3.84 10.71
N ILE A 82 3.64 -3.62 9.97
CA ILE A 82 5.02 -3.63 10.48
C ILE A 82 5.72 -2.32 10.10
N GLU A 83 6.69 -1.90 10.91
CA GLU A 83 7.52 -0.74 10.56
C GLU A 83 8.36 -1.06 9.31
N PRO A 84 8.39 -0.14 8.33
CA PRO A 84 9.19 -0.31 7.14
C PRO A 84 10.68 -0.24 7.45
N THR A 85 11.42 -1.22 6.97
CA THR A 85 12.88 -1.23 6.94
C THR A 85 13.36 -1.32 5.51
N GLU A 86 14.61 -0.97 5.24
CA GLU A 86 15.21 -1.14 3.91
C GLU A 86 15.08 -2.59 3.43
N GLU A 87 15.32 -3.56 4.33
CA GLU A 87 15.19 -4.99 4.02
C GLU A 87 13.76 -5.36 3.60
N HIS A 88 12.73 -4.83 4.28
CA HIS A 88 11.33 -5.07 3.93
C HIS A 88 10.96 -4.47 2.57
N ILE A 89 11.49 -3.29 2.27
CA ILE A 89 11.28 -2.63 0.98
C ILE A 89 11.92 -3.46 -0.13
N GLU A 90 13.20 -3.81 0.00
CA GLU A 90 13.94 -4.62 -0.97
C GLU A 90 13.30 -6.01 -1.18
N GLU A 91 12.83 -6.66 -0.11
CA GLU A 91 12.13 -7.94 -0.21
C GLU A 91 10.81 -7.80 -1.00
N THR A 92 10.07 -6.73 -0.75
CA THR A 92 8.81 -6.46 -1.46
C THR A 92 9.05 -6.18 -2.94
N GLU A 93 10.05 -5.36 -3.26
CA GLU A 93 10.45 -5.07 -4.64
C GLU A 93 10.90 -6.33 -5.38
N ARG A 94 11.72 -7.18 -4.75
CA ARG A 94 12.17 -8.45 -5.33
C ARG A 94 11.00 -9.40 -5.65
N ARG A 95 9.91 -9.33 -4.87
CA ARG A 95 8.69 -10.12 -5.13
C ARG A 95 7.85 -9.57 -6.28
N LEU A 96 7.89 -8.25 -6.50
CA LEU A 96 7.18 -7.57 -7.58
C LEU A 96 7.92 -7.66 -8.92
N GLU A 97 9.26 -7.64 -8.89
CA GLU A 97 10.12 -7.62 -10.07
C GLU A 97 9.73 -8.63 -11.16
N PRO A 98 9.40 -9.92 -10.86
CA PRO A 98 9.02 -10.89 -11.90
C PRO A 98 7.73 -10.58 -12.64
N PHE A 99 6.90 -9.67 -12.13
CA PHE A 99 5.61 -9.29 -12.71
C PHE A 99 5.65 -7.95 -13.41
N LEU A 100 6.75 -7.21 -13.29
CA LEU A 100 6.92 -5.95 -14.00
C LEU A 100 7.16 -6.20 -15.48
N PRO A 101 6.49 -5.46 -16.39
CA PRO A 101 6.82 -5.50 -17.81
C PRO A 101 8.27 -5.09 -18.07
N ASP A 102 8.94 -5.73 -19.03
CA ASP A 102 10.36 -5.52 -19.34
C ASP A 102 10.69 -4.07 -19.74
N ASP A 103 9.73 -3.37 -20.34
CA ASP A 103 9.88 -2.00 -20.86
C ASP A 103 9.21 -0.92 -19.98
N CYS A 104 8.71 -1.27 -18.79
CA CYS A 104 8.14 -0.28 -17.88
C CYS A 104 9.22 0.61 -17.26
N ASP A 105 8.85 1.87 -16.96
CA ASP A 105 9.68 2.79 -16.18
C ASP A 105 9.32 2.67 -14.68
N TYR A 106 9.95 1.72 -13.99
CA TYR A 106 9.75 1.53 -12.56
C TYR A 106 10.48 2.60 -11.74
N LYS A 107 9.74 3.34 -10.90
CA LYS A 107 10.25 4.48 -10.13
C LYS A 107 10.38 4.23 -8.62
N GLY A 108 9.98 3.07 -8.13
CA GLY A 108 10.15 2.68 -6.73
C GLY A 108 8.88 2.35 -5.96
N LEU A 109 9.07 1.99 -4.71
CA LEU A 109 8.03 1.52 -3.80
C LEU A 109 8.07 2.30 -2.49
N TYR A 110 6.89 2.73 -2.02
CA TYR A 110 6.69 3.30 -0.69
C TYR A 110 5.99 2.29 0.22
N LEU A 111 6.64 1.90 1.30
CA LEU A 111 6.06 1.01 2.31
C LEU A 111 5.58 1.83 3.51
N CYS A 112 4.32 1.65 3.89
CA CYS A 112 3.65 2.41 4.95
C CYS A 112 3.07 1.50 6.02
N VAL A 113 3.15 1.93 7.27
CA VAL A 113 2.46 1.23 8.36
C VAL A 113 0.96 1.40 8.24
N GLY A 114 0.23 0.29 8.34
CA GLY A 114 -1.23 0.25 8.44
C GLY A 114 -1.67 -0.32 9.78
N GLN A 115 -2.82 0.11 10.25
CA GLN A 115 -3.44 -0.43 11.47
C GLN A 115 -3.69 -1.93 11.31
N VAL A 116 -3.42 -2.70 12.36
CA VAL A 116 -3.84 -4.10 12.46
C VAL A 116 -5.36 -4.19 12.30
N SER A 117 -5.85 -5.17 11.54
CA SER A 117 -7.28 -5.31 11.27
C SER A 117 -8.10 -5.55 12.53
N ASP A 118 -9.34 -5.06 12.56
CA ASP A 118 -10.27 -5.24 13.68
C ASP A 118 -10.49 -6.72 14.01
N GLU A 119 -10.55 -7.58 12.99
CA GLU A 119 -10.64 -9.03 13.17
C GLU A 119 -9.45 -9.59 13.96
N THR A 120 -8.23 -9.14 13.68
CA THR A 120 -7.04 -9.56 14.41
C THR A 120 -7.05 -9.01 15.83
N ILE A 121 -7.45 -7.75 16.02
CA ILE A 121 -7.58 -7.13 17.35
C ILE A 121 -8.58 -7.93 18.21
N ASP A 122 -9.71 -8.31 17.65
CA ASP A 122 -10.74 -9.08 18.38
C ASP A 122 -10.25 -10.50 18.73
N LYS A 123 -9.50 -11.15 17.85
CA LYS A 123 -8.84 -12.44 18.16
C LYS A 123 -7.86 -12.30 19.34
N VAL A 124 -7.04 -11.27 19.34
CA VAL A 124 -6.08 -11.02 20.42
C VAL A 124 -6.79 -10.72 21.74
N LYS A 125 -7.87 -9.93 21.72
CA LYS A 125 -8.70 -9.68 22.92
C LYS A 125 -9.26 -10.97 23.48
N THR A 126 -9.83 -11.84 22.62
CA THR A 126 -10.37 -13.14 23.03
C THR A 126 -9.30 -14.04 23.67
N MET A 127 -8.08 -14.05 23.10
CA MET A 127 -6.96 -14.79 23.70
C MET A 127 -6.60 -14.29 25.10
N LEU A 128 -6.60 -12.97 25.31
CA LEU A 128 -6.33 -12.37 26.63
C LEU A 128 -7.45 -12.59 27.64
N GLU A 129 -8.70 -12.67 27.21
CA GLU A 129 -9.84 -13.03 28.06
C GLU A 129 -9.73 -14.45 28.59
N HIS A 130 -9.26 -15.40 27.75
CA HIS A 130 -9.05 -16.80 28.14
C HIS A 130 -7.79 -17.00 28.99
N ASN A 131 -6.72 -16.28 28.68
CA ASN A 131 -5.45 -16.33 29.41
C ASN A 131 -4.79 -14.95 29.45
N PRO A 132 -5.05 -14.17 30.52
CA PRO A 132 -4.48 -12.82 30.66
C PRO A 132 -2.95 -12.76 30.76
N GLU A 133 -2.29 -13.89 31.07
CA GLU A 133 -0.83 -14.01 31.18
C GLU A 133 -0.17 -14.53 29.89
N ASN A 134 -0.94 -14.67 28.79
CA ASN A 134 -0.39 -15.09 27.51
C ASN A 134 0.54 -14.00 26.94
N GLU A 135 1.85 -14.23 27.07
CA GLU A 135 2.88 -13.28 26.64
C GLU A 135 2.79 -12.91 25.14
N GLN A 136 2.45 -13.87 24.29
CA GLN A 136 2.29 -13.63 22.85
C GLN A 136 1.09 -12.71 22.56
N ALA A 137 -0.03 -12.94 23.26
CA ALA A 137 -1.22 -12.10 23.12
C ALA A 137 -1.00 -10.70 23.70
N ILE A 138 -0.23 -10.57 24.78
CA ILE A 138 0.16 -9.26 25.37
C ILE A 138 1.01 -8.49 24.35
N ALA A 139 2.04 -9.11 23.77
CA ALA A 139 2.89 -8.49 22.76
C ALA A 139 2.10 -8.11 21.50
N ALA A 140 1.18 -8.97 21.05
CA ALA A 140 0.31 -8.69 19.92
C ALA A 140 -0.64 -7.50 20.18
N MET A 141 -1.18 -7.39 21.40
CA MET A 141 -2.04 -6.26 21.78
C MET A 141 -1.24 -4.96 21.82
N GLU A 142 -0.01 -4.98 22.31
CA GLU A 142 0.86 -3.80 22.28
C GLU A 142 1.15 -3.36 20.85
N HIS A 143 1.42 -4.30 19.94
CA HIS A 143 1.58 -4.01 18.52
C HIS A 143 0.29 -3.42 17.89
N CYS A 144 -0.89 -3.94 18.22
CA CYS A 144 -2.16 -3.36 17.80
C CYS A 144 -2.30 -1.89 18.23
N LYS A 145 -1.88 -1.56 19.46
CA LYS A 145 -1.91 -0.17 19.96
C LYS A 145 -0.93 0.74 19.20
N GLN A 146 0.27 0.25 18.91
CA GLN A 146 1.29 1.02 18.18
C GLN A 146 0.87 1.36 16.76
N THR A 147 0.12 0.47 16.09
CA THR A 147 -0.37 0.69 14.72
C THR A 147 -1.70 1.41 14.65
N PHE A 148 -2.36 1.64 15.79
CA PHE A 148 -3.69 2.26 15.82
C PHE A 148 -3.73 3.63 15.14
N GLY A 149 -4.71 3.83 14.26
CA GLY A 149 -4.91 5.07 13.51
C GLY A 149 -3.95 5.27 12.33
N ARG A 150 -3.07 4.27 12.03
CA ARG A 150 -2.16 4.32 10.89
C ARG A 150 -2.81 3.78 9.61
N PRO A 151 -2.57 4.34 8.41
CA PRO A 151 -1.76 5.54 8.18
C PRO A 151 -2.37 6.80 8.78
N ASN A 152 -1.55 7.63 9.42
CA ASN A 152 -1.95 8.94 9.93
C ASN A 152 -1.54 10.08 8.97
N GLN A 153 -1.76 11.33 9.34
CA GLN A 153 -1.45 12.48 8.49
C GLN A 153 0.06 12.60 8.18
N ALA A 154 0.93 12.21 9.12
CA ALA A 154 2.37 12.21 8.89
C ALA A 154 2.77 11.13 7.86
N ASP A 155 2.15 9.96 7.95
CA ASP A 155 2.37 8.87 6.98
C ASP A 155 1.96 9.29 5.57
N ILE A 156 0.78 9.91 5.45
CA ILE A 156 0.27 10.42 4.18
C ILE A 156 1.21 11.48 3.61
N LYS A 157 1.65 12.44 4.45
CA LYS A 157 2.57 13.49 4.03
C LYS A 157 3.91 12.92 3.53
N ASN A 158 4.46 11.94 4.23
CA ASN A 158 5.70 11.27 3.82
C ASN A 158 5.52 10.53 2.48
N ALA A 159 4.36 9.89 2.27
CA ALA A 159 4.03 9.26 0.99
C ALA A 159 3.94 10.31 -0.14
N GLN A 160 3.23 11.41 0.08
CA GLN A 160 3.13 12.52 -0.88
C GLN A 160 4.53 13.02 -1.28
N ASP A 161 5.38 13.30 -0.31
CA ASP A 161 6.75 13.81 -0.55
C ASP A 161 7.60 12.78 -1.33
N PHE A 162 7.44 11.49 -1.04
CA PHE A 162 8.10 10.43 -1.79
C PHE A 162 7.67 10.42 -3.26
N PHE A 163 6.37 10.39 -3.55
CA PHE A 163 5.86 10.32 -4.92
C PHE A 163 6.15 11.59 -5.72
N LEU A 164 5.94 12.77 -5.14
CA LEU A 164 6.26 14.04 -5.80
C LEU A 164 7.74 14.12 -6.18
N LYS A 165 8.63 13.70 -5.29
CA LYS A 165 10.06 13.67 -5.55
C LYS A 165 10.43 12.72 -6.70
N HIS A 166 9.91 11.50 -6.72
CA HIS A 166 10.26 10.50 -7.73
C HIS A 166 9.60 10.77 -9.09
N LEU A 167 8.49 11.49 -9.10
CA LEU A 167 7.81 11.97 -10.32
C LEU A 167 8.33 13.35 -10.78
N GLU A 168 9.29 13.94 -10.07
CA GLU A 168 9.85 15.27 -10.37
C GLU A 168 8.77 16.38 -10.39
N LEU A 169 7.73 16.21 -9.57
CA LEU A 169 6.66 17.20 -9.39
C LEU A 169 7.03 18.15 -8.22
N ASN A 170 7.05 19.45 -8.48
CA ASN A 170 7.35 20.49 -7.50
C ASN A 170 6.07 21.15 -6.97
#